data_5235d58dbc13bcedfb985173e9e11aa8
#
_entry.id   5235d58dbc13bcedfb985173e9e11aa8
#
_cell.length_a   1.000
_cell.length_b   1.000
_cell.length_c   1.000
_cell.angle_alpha   90.00
_cell.angle_beta   90.00
_cell.angle_gamma   90.00
#
_symmetry.space_group_name_H-M   'P 1'
#
loop_
_entity.id
_entity.type
_entity.pdbx_description
1 polymer ?
#
loop_
_entity_poly.entity_id
_entity_poly.type
_entity_poly.pdbx_seq_one_letter_code
_entity_poly.pdbx_strand_id
1 'polypeptide(L)'
;CEHLGFPYYIYSIEHDHWESFEPTGWKAPSLIGRKFIWGKYDCWSIISDWFLETKNIKLKEWKRPKRIKDFIENPLFEKGLPITGFKKQQNNKNIKVGDVLLFQSVTGNLDHVAVYIGDNMILNHNIKALSCREFFDLRYQQALRGVYRYAS
;
A
#
# COMPACT_ATOMS: atom_id res chain seq x y z
N CYS A 1 -2.83 -19.54 3.07
CA CYS A 1 -3.96 -20.38 2.66
C CYS A 1 -4.98 -19.57 1.89
N GLU A 2 -5.63 -18.58 2.46
CA GLU A 2 -6.66 -17.77 1.77
C GLU A 2 -6.19 -17.16 0.45
N HIS A 3 -5.00 -16.60 0.40
CA HIS A 3 -4.47 -15.90 -0.78
C HIS A 3 -4.16 -16.84 -1.96
N LEU A 4 -3.77 -18.07 -1.66
CA LEU A 4 -3.40 -19.06 -2.68
C LEU A 4 -4.52 -20.06 -2.99
N GLY A 5 -5.58 -20.12 -2.16
CA GLY A 5 -6.68 -21.06 -2.31
C GLY A 5 -6.31 -22.52 -2.03
N PHE A 6 -5.15 -22.76 -1.40
CA PHE A 6 -4.68 -24.10 -1.04
C PHE A 6 -4.59 -24.27 0.48
N PRO A 7 -4.82 -25.50 1.00
CA PRO A 7 -4.58 -25.79 2.40
C PRO A 7 -3.09 -25.70 2.75
N TYR A 8 -2.79 -25.30 3.98
CA TYR A 8 -1.46 -25.35 4.55
C TYR A 8 -1.41 -26.39 5.67
N TYR A 9 -0.34 -27.14 5.69
CA TYR A 9 -0.04 -28.09 6.76
C TYR A 9 1.25 -27.63 7.42
N ILE A 10 1.21 -27.40 8.73
CA ILE A 10 2.36 -27.01 9.53
C ILE A 10 2.65 -28.11 10.53
N TYR A 11 3.88 -28.62 10.52
CA TYR A 11 4.33 -29.58 11.50
C TYR A 11 5.23 -28.93 12.54
N SER A 12 4.86 -29.04 13.80
CA SER A 12 5.70 -28.64 14.93
C SER A 12 6.60 -29.78 15.34
N ILE A 13 7.91 -29.64 15.10
CA ILE A 13 8.91 -30.63 15.48
C ILE A 13 9.00 -30.77 17.00
N GLU A 14 8.85 -29.66 17.71
CA GLU A 14 8.97 -29.62 19.18
C GLU A 14 7.82 -30.35 19.88
N HIS A 15 6.61 -30.30 19.29
CA HIS A 15 5.41 -30.86 19.88
C HIS A 15 4.88 -32.09 19.17
N ASP A 16 5.58 -32.59 18.15
CA ASP A 16 5.18 -33.74 17.33
C ASP A 16 3.71 -33.66 16.88
N HIS A 17 3.33 -32.51 16.37
CA HIS A 17 1.92 -32.20 16.06
C HIS A 17 1.77 -31.55 14.68
N TRP A 18 0.69 -31.91 13.98
CA TRP A 18 0.26 -31.31 12.72
C TRP A 18 -0.91 -30.37 12.95
N GLU A 19 -0.82 -29.18 12.37
CA GLU A 19 -1.90 -28.22 12.21
C GLU A 19 -2.27 -28.10 10.74
N SER A 20 -3.56 -28.06 10.43
CA SER A 20 -4.06 -27.81 9.08
C SER A 20 -4.88 -26.53 9.03
N PHE A 21 -4.69 -25.77 7.96
CA PHE A 21 -5.40 -24.51 7.72
C PHE A 21 -6.03 -24.57 6.33
N GLU A 22 -7.35 -24.68 6.29
CA GLU A 22 -8.13 -24.69 5.05
C GLU A 22 -8.52 -23.26 4.63
N PRO A 23 -8.65 -22.99 3.31
CA PRO A 23 -9.22 -21.74 2.85
C PRO A 23 -10.66 -21.58 3.34
N THR A 24 -10.96 -20.49 4.01
CA THR A 24 -12.29 -20.21 4.58
C THR A 24 -13.17 -19.36 3.66
N GLY A 25 -12.65 -18.97 2.49
CA GLY A 25 -13.28 -17.99 1.62
C GLY A 25 -13.20 -16.57 2.16
N TRP A 26 -12.22 -16.29 3.03
CA TRP A 26 -12.01 -14.97 3.57
C TRP A 26 -11.81 -13.93 2.46
N LYS A 27 -12.56 -12.85 2.54
CA LYS A 27 -12.42 -11.70 1.65
C LYS A 27 -11.67 -10.58 2.37
N ALA A 28 -10.81 -9.89 1.63
CA ALA A 28 -10.17 -8.70 2.16
C ALA A 28 -11.22 -7.70 2.67
N PRO A 29 -11.01 -7.06 3.83
CA PRO A 29 -11.93 -6.03 4.29
C PRO A 29 -12.03 -4.90 3.28
N SER A 30 -13.13 -4.15 3.31
CA SER A 30 -13.31 -2.95 2.48
C SER A 30 -12.07 -2.07 2.52
N LEU A 31 -11.79 -1.36 1.42
CA LEU A 31 -10.66 -0.41 1.36
C LEU A 31 -10.76 0.70 2.43
N ILE A 32 -11.96 0.98 2.91
CA ILE A 32 -12.23 2.00 3.94
C ILE A 32 -12.40 1.34 5.31
N GLY A 33 -11.85 1.95 6.36
CA GLY A 33 -12.02 1.51 7.74
C GLY A 33 -11.06 0.40 8.18
N ARG A 34 -10.01 0.09 7.41
CA ARG A 34 -8.99 -0.90 7.80
C ARG A 34 -8.10 -0.35 8.90
N LYS A 35 -7.80 -1.19 9.90
CA LYS A 35 -6.73 -0.90 10.86
C LYS A 35 -5.37 -1.02 10.18
N PHE A 36 -4.46 -0.11 10.50
CA PHE A 36 -3.10 -0.15 9.96
C PHE A 36 -2.32 -1.34 10.51
N ILE A 37 -1.81 -2.17 9.60
CA ILE A 37 -0.93 -3.32 9.90
C ILE A 37 0.19 -3.30 8.86
N TRP A 38 1.41 -2.97 9.30
CA TRP A 38 2.58 -2.91 8.41
C TRP A 38 2.79 -4.22 7.64
N GLY A 39 2.97 -4.11 6.34
CA GLY A 39 3.17 -5.25 5.44
C GLY A 39 1.89 -5.99 5.02
N LYS A 40 0.74 -5.68 5.65
CA LYS A 40 -0.55 -6.32 5.32
C LYS A 40 -1.62 -5.30 4.94
N TYR A 41 -1.89 -4.31 5.79
CA TYR A 41 -2.86 -3.24 5.59
C TYR A 41 -2.19 -1.90 5.91
N ASP A 42 -1.41 -1.39 4.99
CA ASP A 42 -0.65 -0.14 5.12
C ASP A 42 -0.86 0.78 3.90
N CYS A 43 -0.14 1.87 3.86
CA CYS A 43 -0.25 2.84 2.78
C CYS A 43 0.06 2.29 1.39
N TRP A 44 0.93 1.26 1.27
CA TRP A 44 1.20 0.61 -0.01
C TRP A 44 0.14 -0.45 -0.34
N SER A 45 -0.24 -1.28 0.61
CA SER A 45 -1.21 -2.35 0.37
C SER A 45 -2.57 -1.82 -0.05
N ILE A 46 -3.01 -0.66 0.48
CA ILE A 46 -4.27 -0.06 0.06
C ILE A 46 -4.24 0.39 -1.41
N ILE A 47 -3.07 0.85 -1.91
CA ILE A 47 -2.88 1.19 -3.31
C ILE A 47 -2.96 -0.08 -4.17
N SER A 48 -2.25 -1.13 -3.78
CA SER A 48 -2.25 -2.42 -4.48
C SER A 48 -3.66 -3.00 -4.59
N ASP A 49 -4.41 -2.99 -3.50
CA ASP A 49 -5.78 -3.48 -3.47
C ASP A 49 -6.72 -2.58 -4.30
N TRP A 50 -6.54 -1.26 -4.24
CA TRP A 50 -7.32 -0.33 -5.07
C TRP A 50 -7.10 -0.59 -6.57
N PHE A 51 -5.85 -0.82 -7.01
CA PHE A 51 -5.56 -1.18 -8.39
C PHE A 51 -6.20 -2.51 -8.79
N LEU A 52 -6.16 -3.49 -7.90
CA LEU A 52 -6.80 -4.79 -8.15
C LEU A 52 -8.32 -4.64 -8.28
N GLU A 53 -8.96 -3.94 -7.34
CA GLU A 53 -10.43 -3.80 -7.30
C GLU A 53 -10.98 -2.91 -8.42
N THR A 54 -10.30 -1.80 -8.75
CA THR A 54 -10.84 -0.78 -9.68
C THR A 54 -10.32 -0.91 -11.10
N LYS A 55 -9.13 -1.48 -11.29
CA LYS A 55 -8.47 -1.60 -12.60
C LYS A 55 -8.23 -3.03 -13.03
N ASN A 56 -8.52 -4.00 -12.16
CA ASN A 56 -8.16 -5.41 -12.35
C ASN A 56 -6.67 -5.62 -12.63
N ILE A 57 -5.82 -4.78 -12.01
CA ILE A 57 -4.37 -4.82 -12.15
C ILE A 57 -3.75 -5.31 -10.84
N LYS A 58 -3.09 -6.46 -10.89
CA LYS A 58 -2.27 -6.95 -9.79
C LYS A 58 -0.87 -6.35 -9.89
N LEU A 59 -0.55 -5.43 -8.99
CA LEU A 59 0.77 -4.81 -8.94
C LEU A 59 1.83 -5.84 -8.55
N LYS A 60 3.06 -5.67 -9.07
CA LYS A 60 4.19 -6.50 -8.67
C LYS A 60 4.55 -6.26 -7.20
N GLU A 61 4.86 -7.34 -6.51
CA GLU A 61 5.41 -7.25 -5.16
C GLU A 61 6.84 -6.70 -5.17
N TRP A 62 7.19 -5.96 -4.15
CA TRP A 62 8.56 -5.52 -3.90
C TRP A 62 8.93 -5.68 -2.43
N LYS A 63 10.18 -5.96 -2.18
CA LYS A 63 10.67 -6.30 -0.84
C LYS A 63 10.75 -5.05 0.03
N ARG A 64 10.03 -5.07 1.14
CA ARG A 64 10.06 -4.04 2.18
C ARG A 64 10.64 -4.61 3.48
N PRO A 65 11.25 -3.79 4.35
CA PRO A 65 11.70 -4.23 5.65
C PRO A 65 10.57 -4.86 6.48
N LYS A 66 10.89 -5.86 7.28
CA LYS A 66 9.90 -6.50 8.17
C LYS A 66 9.35 -5.55 9.22
N ARG A 67 10.16 -4.62 9.72
CA ARG A 67 9.77 -3.64 10.74
C ARG A 67 9.55 -2.28 10.09
N ILE A 68 8.43 -1.63 10.46
CA ILE A 68 8.11 -0.28 9.98
C ILE A 68 9.18 0.75 10.34
N LYS A 69 9.81 0.62 11.51
CA LYS A 69 10.89 1.51 11.95
C LYS A 69 12.04 1.54 10.94
N ASP A 70 12.47 0.38 10.47
CA ASP A 70 13.57 0.27 9.50
C ASP A 70 13.20 0.92 8.15
N PHE A 71 11.90 0.90 7.80
CA PHE A 71 11.40 1.56 6.60
C PHE A 71 11.33 3.09 6.76
N ILE A 72 10.90 3.58 7.92
CA ILE A 72 10.84 5.03 8.20
C ILE A 72 12.25 5.64 8.18
N GLU A 73 13.23 4.95 8.76
CA GLU A 73 14.63 5.37 8.76
C GLU A 73 15.26 5.35 7.37
N ASN A 74 14.86 4.39 6.52
CA ASN A 74 15.35 4.23 5.16
C ASN A 74 14.19 4.00 4.19
N PRO A 75 13.43 5.03 3.81
CA PRO A 75 12.26 4.88 2.95
C PRO A 75 12.67 4.44 1.54
N LEU A 76 11.93 3.47 1.02
CA LEU A 76 12.27 2.82 -0.25
C LEU A 76 11.23 3.06 -1.36
N PHE A 77 10.27 3.97 -1.18
CA PHE A 77 9.22 4.19 -2.19
C PHE A 77 9.78 4.64 -3.54
N GLU A 78 10.77 5.54 -3.56
CA GLU A 78 11.37 5.97 -4.83
C GLU A 78 12.02 4.84 -5.62
N LYS A 79 12.52 3.80 -4.92
CA LYS A 79 13.08 2.59 -5.55
C LYS A 79 12.00 1.54 -5.85
N GLY A 80 10.99 1.41 -4.98
CA GLY A 80 9.94 0.40 -5.08
C GLY A 80 8.90 0.71 -6.14
N LEU A 81 8.45 1.95 -6.26
CA LEU A 81 7.42 2.37 -7.21
C LEU A 81 7.78 2.01 -8.67
N PRO A 82 9.01 2.27 -9.17
CA PRO A 82 9.38 1.84 -10.51
C PRO A 82 9.35 0.31 -10.72
N ILE A 83 9.71 -0.47 -9.69
CA ILE A 83 9.67 -1.93 -9.76
C ILE A 83 8.23 -2.44 -9.97
N THR A 84 7.26 -1.74 -9.39
CA THR A 84 5.84 -2.08 -9.46
C THR A 84 5.13 -1.54 -10.72
N GLY A 85 5.87 -0.89 -11.63
CA GLY A 85 5.35 -0.42 -12.90
C GLY A 85 4.97 1.06 -12.93
N PHE A 86 5.29 1.83 -11.88
CA PHE A 86 5.02 3.26 -11.87
C PHE A 86 6.20 4.08 -12.40
N LYS A 87 5.90 5.12 -13.18
CA LYS A 87 6.89 6.09 -13.67
C LYS A 87 6.66 7.44 -13.01
N LYS A 88 7.74 8.03 -12.48
CA LYS A 88 7.71 9.38 -11.92
C LYS A 88 7.35 10.39 -13.01
N GLN A 89 6.40 11.27 -12.72
CA GLN A 89 6.00 12.33 -13.63
C GLN A 89 6.97 13.52 -13.50
N GLN A 90 7.15 14.27 -14.60
CA GLN A 90 8.08 15.40 -14.65
C GLN A 90 7.67 16.56 -13.73
N ASN A 91 6.37 16.68 -13.47
CA ASN A 91 5.84 17.69 -12.55
C ASN A 91 4.63 17.14 -11.78
N ASN A 92 4.28 17.82 -10.70
CA ASN A 92 3.18 17.43 -9.82
C ASN A 92 1.84 18.13 -10.16
N LYS A 93 1.72 18.77 -11.34
CA LYS A 93 0.57 19.64 -11.64
C LYS A 93 -0.60 18.92 -12.34
N ASN A 94 -0.35 17.82 -13.04
CA ASN A 94 -1.38 17.11 -13.79
C ASN A 94 -1.63 15.73 -13.19
N ILE A 95 -2.22 15.73 -12.00
CA ILE A 95 -2.56 14.51 -11.27
C ILE A 95 -3.82 13.88 -11.85
N LYS A 96 -3.78 12.57 -12.12
CA LYS A 96 -4.89 11.78 -12.69
C LYS A 96 -5.30 10.67 -11.75
N VAL A 97 -6.54 10.20 -11.89
CA VAL A 97 -7.05 9.05 -11.13
C VAL A 97 -6.15 7.83 -11.33
N GLY A 98 -5.69 7.27 -10.21
CA GLY A 98 -4.74 6.17 -10.18
C GLY A 98 -3.27 6.61 -10.06
N ASP A 99 -2.97 7.91 -10.06
CA ASP A 99 -1.62 8.35 -9.73
C ASP A 99 -1.32 8.08 -8.26
N VAL A 100 -0.15 7.55 -7.98
CA VAL A 100 0.38 7.38 -6.63
C VAL A 100 1.14 8.64 -6.26
N LEU A 101 0.75 9.23 -5.15
CA LEU A 101 1.31 10.45 -4.59
C LEU A 101 2.29 10.08 -3.48
N LEU A 102 3.54 10.49 -3.63
CA LEU A 102 4.60 10.29 -2.64
C LEU A 102 4.75 11.52 -1.77
N PHE A 103 4.65 11.35 -0.48
CA PHE A 103 4.67 12.43 0.50
C PHE A 103 5.89 12.37 1.41
N GLN A 104 6.34 13.55 1.80
CA GLN A 104 7.27 13.72 2.91
C GLN A 104 6.47 13.81 4.20
N SER A 105 6.72 12.89 5.13
CA SER A 105 6.07 12.91 6.44
C SER A 105 6.70 13.94 7.39
N VAL A 106 6.17 14.03 8.58
CA VAL A 106 6.70 14.89 9.66
C VAL A 106 8.14 14.50 10.10
N THR A 107 8.57 13.28 9.78
CA THR A 107 9.95 12.84 10.02
C THR A 107 10.95 13.45 9.04
N GLY A 108 10.47 14.12 8.00
CA GLY A 108 11.30 14.64 6.91
C GLY A 108 11.60 13.61 5.81
N ASN A 109 11.16 12.37 5.97
CA ASN A 109 11.41 11.27 5.05
C ASN A 109 10.28 11.07 4.03
N LEU A 110 10.59 10.45 2.89
CA LEU A 110 9.63 10.09 1.84
C LEU A 110 9.01 8.73 2.13
N ASP A 111 8.26 8.63 3.22
CA ASP A 111 7.83 7.37 3.83
C ASP A 111 6.33 7.12 3.77
N HIS A 112 5.58 7.96 3.04
CA HIS A 112 4.14 7.82 2.89
C HIS A 112 3.68 7.96 1.44
N VAL A 113 2.68 7.14 1.08
CA VAL A 113 2.02 7.15 -0.24
C VAL A 113 0.51 7.06 -0.10
N ALA A 114 -0.21 7.69 -1.06
CA ALA A 114 -1.64 7.52 -1.24
C ALA A 114 -1.97 7.45 -2.74
N VAL A 115 -3.15 6.97 -3.10
CA VAL A 115 -3.62 6.99 -4.49
C VAL A 115 -4.65 8.10 -4.68
N TYR A 116 -4.50 8.86 -5.76
CA TYR A 116 -5.47 9.87 -6.16
C TYR A 116 -6.68 9.20 -6.82
N ILE A 117 -7.86 9.43 -6.28
CA ILE A 117 -9.10 8.75 -6.70
C ILE A 117 -10.08 9.67 -7.46
N GLY A 118 -9.67 10.90 -7.79
CA GLY A 118 -10.51 11.90 -8.46
C GLY A 118 -11.16 12.88 -7.48
N ASP A 119 -11.84 13.87 -7.99
CA ASP A 119 -12.61 14.87 -7.23
C ASP A 119 -11.84 15.52 -6.07
N ASN A 120 -10.56 15.78 -6.29
CA ASN A 120 -9.63 16.27 -5.28
C ASN A 120 -9.53 15.39 -4.02
N MET A 121 -9.71 14.07 -4.19
CA MET A 121 -9.67 13.08 -3.10
C MET A 121 -8.52 12.10 -3.27
N ILE A 122 -7.99 11.67 -2.14
CA ILE A 122 -7.02 10.58 -2.05
C ILE A 122 -7.58 9.43 -1.20
N LEU A 123 -7.23 8.22 -1.55
CA LEU A 123 -7.41 7.06 -0.68
C LEU A 123 -6.12 6.88 0.11
N ASN A 124 -6.22 6.93 1.42
CA ASN A 124 -5.12 7.09 2.34
C ASN A 124 -5.17 6.10 3.51
N HIS A 125 -4.00 5.69 3.99
CA HIS A 125 -3.88 4.84 5.18
C HIS A 125 -2.67 5.27 6.01
N ASN A 126 -2.90 6.19 6.92
CA ASN A 126 -1.89 6.68 7.85
C ASN A 126 -1.63 5.70 9.00
N ILE A 127 -0.41 5.71 9.53
CA ILE A 127 -0.05 4.98 10.76
C ILE A 127 -0.98 5.40 11.91
N LYS A 128 -1.46 4.42 12.67
CA LYS A 128 -2.38 4.61 13.82
C LYS A 128 -3.77 5.16 13.45
N ALA A 129 -4.12 5.22 12.16
CA ALA A 129 -5.43 5.64 11.70
C ALA A 129 -6.13 4.48 10.95
N LEU A 130 -7.43 4.64 10.73
CA LEU A 130 -8.16 3.80 9.80
C LEU A 130 -7.93 4.31 8.37
N SER A 131 -7.94 3.39 7.40
CA SER A 131 -7.93 3.78 6.00
C SER A 131 -9.16 4.58 5.64
N CYS A 132 -9.01 5.66 4.88
CA CYS A 132 -10.11 6.57 4.56
C CYS A 132 -9.90 7.29 3.23
N ARG A 133 -10.96 7.95 2.78
CA ARG A 133 -10.90 8.97 1.74
C ARG A 133 -10.72 10.32 2.40
N GLU A 134 -9.76 11.09 1.93
CA GLU A 134 -9.48 12.44 2.42
C GLU A 134 -9.36 13.41 1.27
N PHE A 135 -9.66 14.67 1.51
CA PHE A 135 -9.37 15.73 0.55
C PHE A 135 -7.87 15.88 0.36
N PHE A 136 -7.45 16.01 -0.89
CA PHE A 136 -6.08 16.39 -1.25
C PHE A 136 -5.92 17.90 -1.02
N ASP A 137 -5.95 18.28 0.24
CA ASP A 137 -5.91 19.67 0.72
C ASP A 137 -4.49 20.27 0.68
N LEU A 138 -4.36 21.51 1.14
CA LEU A 138 -3.10 22.25 1.13
C LEU A 138 -1.99 21.53 1.91
N ARG A 139 -2.30 20.79 2.98
CA ARG A 139 -1.30 20.04 3.77
C ARG A 139 -0.67 18.95 2.92
N TYR A 140 -1.49 18.18 2.21
CA TYR A 140 -1.02 17.13 1.29
C TYR A 140 -0.27 17.73 0.10
N GLN A 141 -0.74 18.85 -0.46
CA GLN A 141 -0.06 19.53 -1.56
C GLN A 141 1.33 20.03 -1.14
N GLN A 142 1.47 20.58 0.06
CA GLN A 142 2.77 21.01 0.61
C GLN A 142 3.70 19.83 0.92
N ALA A 143 3.16 18.70 1.35
CA ALA A 143 3.92 17.48 1.63
C ALA A 143 4.30 16.67 0.37
N LEU A 144 3.64 16.93 -0.77
CA LEU A 144 3.85 16.19 -2.02
C LEU A 144 5.27 16.39 -2.57
N ARG A 145 5.96 15.27 -2.85
CA ARG A 145 7.32 15.25 -3.40
C ARG A 145 7.43 14.50 -4.73
N GLY A 146 6.42 13.74 -5.09
CA GLY A 146 6.40 13.04 -6.37
C GLY A 146 5.03 12.51 -6.75
N VAL A 147 4.74 12.54 -8.03
CA VAL A 147 3.57 11.91 -8.64
C VAL A 147 4.07 10.76 -9.50
N TYR A 148 3.52 9.58 -9.31
CA TYR A 148 3.90 8.38 -10.02
C TYR A 148 2.71 7.79 -10.72
N ARG A 149 2.81 7.61 -12.03
CA ARG A 149 1.76 7.05 -12.88
C ARG A 149 2.08 5.65 -13.31
N TYR A 150 1.10 4.77 -13.20
CA TYR A 150 1.23 3.41 -13.70
C TYR A 150 1.40 3.45 -15.23
N ALA A 151 2.45 2.80 -15.71
CA ALA A 151 2.74 2.63 -17.12
C ALA A 151 2.52 1.16 -17.44
N SER A 152 1.38 0.86 -18.07
CA SER A 152 1.08 -0.45 -18.65
C SER A 152 2.04 -0.77 -19.79
#